data_18eac707402a6b229690746b53d07fa7
#
_entry.id   18eac707402a6b229690746b53d07fa7
#
_cell.length_a   1.000
_cell.length_b   1.000
_cell.length_c   1.000
_cell.angle_alpha   90.00
_cell.angle_beta   90.00
_cell.angle_gamma   90.00
#
_symmetry.space_group_name_H-M   'P 1'
#
loop_
_entity.id
_entity.type
_entity.pdbx_description
1 polymer ?
#
loop_
_entity_poly.entity_id
_entity_poly.type
_entity_poly.pdbx_seq_one_letter_code
_entity_poly.pdbx_strand_id
1 'polypeptide(L)'
;DVDFKPGEELMITATETPHKHMDGNGLHGAPPVDFENERVVVAGLASDMRTVTLRAPLEFRHLSTSFTRPDGEYIDLSAEVALLTRNVKIQGDETSEEYSWGGHTMVAFGGVYRIENAEFFRMGQQGELSRYPIHFHVSQHYGKHCYAKYNSIHHSFQRAVAIHSTDYTLTKGNVGFDIVGHMFFVETGMERFNVLEGNLGVGAIPLLSGMLESDQEPAGFWTAAMNNVWRDNVAVT
;
A
#
# COMPACT_ATOMS: atom_id res chain seq x y z
N ASP A 1 -17.13 3.98 14.26
CA ASP A 1 -16.49 4.90 15.19
C ASP A 1 -14.98 4.85 14.95
N VAL A 2 -14.31 5.98 14.97
CA VAL A 2 -12.85 6.13 14.81
C VAL A 2 -12.25 6.78 16.06
N ASP A 3 -10.92 6.63 16.23
CA ASP A 3 -10.20 7.21 17.37
C ASP A 3 -9.03 8.09 16.94
N PHE A 4 -9.14 8.72 15.77
CA PHE A 4 -8.11 9.60 15.23
C PHE A 4 -7.78 10.77 16.17
N LYS A 5 -6.50 11.12 16.24
CA LYS A 5 -5.98 12.15 17.14
C LYS A 5 -5.52 13.39 16.36
N PRO A 6 -5.62 14.58 16.97
CA PRO A 6 -5.04 15.77 16.35
C PRO A 6 -3.57 15.60 16.02
N GLY A 7 -3.21 15.94 14.78
CA GLY A 7 -1.85 15.81 14.25
C GLY A 7 -1.58 14.51 13.49
N GLU A 8 -2.46 13.53 13.56
CA GLU A 8 -2.35 12.33 12.72
C GLU A 8 -2.63 12.65 11.26
N GLU A 9 -1.95 11.95 10.37
CA GLU A 9 -2.12 12.05 8.93
C GLU A 9 -3.01 10.92 8.43
N LEU A 10 -4.00 11.30 7.61
CA LEU A 10 -4.87 10.38 6.90
C LEU A 10 -4.61 10.49 5.40
N MET A 11 -4.84 9.42 4.68
CA MET A 11 -4.98 9.39 3.24
C MET A 11 -6.44 9.13 2.90
N ILE A 12 -6.99 9.89 1.96
CA ILE A 12 -8.34 9.73 1.41
C ILE A 12 -8.19 9.40 -0.07
N THR A 13 -8.82 8.31 -0.52
CA THR A 13 -8.66 7.87 -1.91
C THR A 13 -9.50 8.70 -2.87
N ALA A 14 -8.97 8.89 -4.08
CA ALA A 14 -9.75 9.34 -5.23
C ALA A 14 -10.96 8.42 -5.46
N THR A 15 -12.05 8.97 -5.97
CA THR A 15 -13.26 8.24 -6.38
C THR A 15 -13.65 8.51 -7.81
N GLU A 16 -12.95 9.41 -8.48
CA GLU A 16 -13.16 9.74 -9.89
C GLU A 16 -11.87 9.47 -10.67
N THR A 17 -12.01 8.98 -11.88
CA THR A 17 -10.88 8.82 -12.78
C THR A 17 -10.45 10.21 -13.27
N PRO A 18 -9.17 10.58 -13.16
CA PRO A 18 -8.70 11.86 -13.67
C PRO A 18 -9.05 12.02 -15.15
N HIS A 19 -9.78 13.06 -15.50
CA HIS A 19 -10.24 13.30 -16.87
C HIS A 19 -9.12 13.53 -17.89
N LYS A 20 -7.89 13.75 -17.44
CA LYS A 20 -6.74 14.11 -18.30
C LYS A 20 -6.06 12.97 -19.03
N HIS A 21 -6.48 11.72 -18.85
CA HIS A 21 -5.82 10.57 -19.46
C HIS A 21 -6.61 9.88 -20.56
N MET A 22 -7.71 10.47 -21.05
CA MET A 22 -8.51 9.90 -22.13
C MET A 22 -8.04 10.30 -23.55
N ASP A 23 -6.96 11.01 -23.70
CA ASP A 23 -6.48 11.52 -25.00
C ASP A 23 -5.61 10.52 -25.80
N GLY A 24 -5.64 9.24 -25.44
CA GLY A 24 -5.23 8.14 -26.32
C GLY A 24 -3.72 8.00 -26.60
N ASN A 25 -2.89 8.83 -26.02
CA ASN A 25 -1.43 8.69 -26.10
C ASN A 25 -0.92 7.86 -24.93
N GLY A 26 -0.79 6.59 -25.17
CA GLY A 26 -0.47 5.54 -24.25
C GLY A 26 0.49 5.85 -23.10
N LEU A 27 0.32 5.12 -22.06
CA LEU A 27 0.95 5.09 -20.74
C LEU A 27 2.50 5.16 -20.67
N HIS A 28 3.20 5.20 -21.79
CA HIS A 28 4.66 5.21 -21.85
C HIS A 28 5.19 6.65 -21.86
N GLY A 29 5.62 7.13 -20.69
CA GLY A 29 6.34 8.40 -20.55
C GLY A 29 5.50 9.62 -20.15
N ALA A 30 4.26 9.44 -19.75
CA ALA A 30 3.51 10.50 -19.09
C ALA A 30 4.10 10.79 -17.69
N PRO A 31 4.14 12.07 -17.26
CA PRO A 31 4.45 12.35 -15.86
C PRO A 31 3.48 11.62 -14.95
N PRO A 32 3.87 11.35 -13.69
CA PRO A 32 2.98 10.68 -12.74
C PRO A 32 1.61 11.35 -12.76
N VAL A 33 0.58 10.53 -12.89
CA VAL A 33 -0.80 11.00 -12.83
C VAL A 33 -0.97 11.62 -11.47
N ASP A 34 -1.40 12.87 -11.43
CA ASP A 34 -1.81 13.50 -10.18
C ASP A 34 -3.15 12.88 -9.80
N PHE A 35 -3.07 11.75 -9.12
CA PHE A 35 -4.26 11.08 -8.60
C PHE A 35 -4.86 12.00 -7.54
N GLU A 36 -6.16 12.19 -7.58
CA GLU A 36 -6.91 13.00 -6.61
C GLU A 36 -6.99 12.33 -5.22
N ASN A 37 -5.96 11.56 -4.87
CA ASN A 37 -5.75 11.04 -3.53
C ASN A 37 -5.22 12.16 -2.64
N GLU A 38 -5.83 12.38 -1.49
CA GLU A 38 -5.43 13.47 -0.60
C GLU A 38 -4.79 12.95 0.68
N ARG A 39 -3.67 13.57 1.06
CA ARG A 39 -3.08 13.42 2.38
C ARG A 39 -3.48 14.62 3.24
N VAL A 40 -4.16 14.34 4.33
CA VAL A 40 -4.76 15.36 5.19
C VAL A 40 -4.35 15.17 6.64
N VAL A 41 -4.36 16.26 7.42
CA VAL A 41 -4.01 16.23 8.84
C VAL A 41 -5.24 16.45 9.69
N VAL A 42 -5.43 15.59 10.68
CA VAL A 42 -6.52 15.70 11.65
C VAL A 42 -6.31 16.93 12.53
N ALA A 43 -7.32 17.78 12.62
CA ALA A 43 -7.39 18.89 13.59
C ALA A 43 -8.15 18.48 14.85
N GLY A 44 -9.15 17.62 14.74
CA GLY A 44 -9.93 17.15 15.86
C GLY A 44 -10.91 16.04 15.51
N LEU A 45 -11.42 15.39 16.54
CA LEU A 45 -12.48 14.39 16.48
C LEU A 45 -13.63 14.84 17.37
N ALA A 46 -14.84 14.84 16.84
CA ALA A 46 -16.02 15.18 17.62
C ALA A 46 -16.37 14.06 18.64
N SER A 47 -17.18 14.39 19.62
CA SER A 47 -17.60 13.43 20.65
C SER A 47 -18.45 12.28 20.15
N ASP A 48 -19.02 12.40 18.93
CA ASP A 48 -19.74 11.33 18.25
C ASP A 48 -18.81 10.24 17.68
N MET A 49 -17.49 10.46 17.71
CA MET A 49 -16.45 9.57 17.15
C MET A 49 -16.65 9.24 15.66
N ARG A 50 -17.34 10.10 14.92
CA ARG A 50 -17.66 9.93 13.49
C ARG A 50 -17.34 11.15 12.66
N THR A 51 -17.27 12.32 13.30
CA THR A 51 -16.97 13.59 12.64
C THR A 51 -15.53 13.99 12.89
N VAL A 52 -14.72 13.96 11.84
CA VAL A 52 -13.31 14.34 11.86
C VAL A 52 -13.17 15.75 11.28
N THR A 53 -12.54 16.65 12.02
CA THR A 53 -12.17 17.97 11.53
C THR A 53 -10.75 17.92 10.97
N LEU A 54 -10.54 18.40 9.77
CA LEU A 54 -9.25 18.47 9.12
C LEU A 54 -8.61 19.86 9.32
N ARG A 55 -7.28 19.96 9.25
CA ARG A 55 -6.54 21.25 9.33
C ARG A 55 -6.75 22.12 8.12
N ALA A 56 -6.95 21.53 6.95
CA ALA A 56 -7.26 22.21 5.69
C ALA A 56 -8.49 21.56 5.06
N PRO A 57 -9.27 22.28 4.24
CA PRO A 57 -10.34 21.69 3.46
C PRO A 57 -9.77 20.68 2.44
N LEU A 58 -10.60 19.73 2.02
CA LEU A 58 -10.30 18.86 0.89
C LEU A 58 -10.27 19.70 -0.41
N GLU A 59 -9.35 19.35 -1.30
CA GLU A 59 -9.21 19.99 -2.61
C GLU A 59 -10.10 19.32 -3.65
N PHE A 60 -10.32 18.01 -3.51
CA PHE A 60 -11.07 17.19 -4.45
C PHE A 60 -12.38 16.69 -3.85
N ARG A 61 -13.21 16.14 -4.73
CA ARG A 61 -14.47 15.53 -4.36
C ARG A 61 -14.26 14.04 -4.11
N HIS A 62 -14.62 13.59 -2.93
CA HIS A 62 -14.62 12.18 -2.57
C HIS A 62 -16.06 11.69 -2.41
N LEU A 63 -16.43 10.72 -3.24
CA LEU A 63 -17.80 10.21 -3.26
C LEU A 63 -17.99 9.13 -2.20
N SER A 64 -19.21 9.09 -1.68
CA SER A 64 -19.74 7.94 -0.95
C SER A 64 -20.89 7.38 -1.77
N THR A 65 -20.68 6.23 -2.39
CA THR A 65 -21.72 5.60 -3.20
C THR A 65 -21.80 4.11 -2.92
N SER A 66 -22.99 3.57 -2.97
CA SER A 66 -23.23 2.15 -2.75
C SER A 66 -24.43 1.69 -3.56
N PHE A 67 -24.47 0.41 -3.86
CA PHE A 67 -25.63 -0.21 -4.48
C PHE A 67 -25.76 -1.67 -4.04
N THR A 68 -26.97 -2.20 -4.19
CA THR A 68 -27.25 -3.61 -3.96
C THR A 68 -27.42 -4.31 -5.32
N ARG A 69 -26.65 -5.37 -5.54
CA ARG A 69 -26.76 -6.20 -6.74
C ARG A 69 -28.10 -6.95 -6.77
N PRO A 70 -28.55 -7.44 -7.94
CA PRO A 70 -29.77 -8.24 -8.06
C PRO A 70 -29.77 -9.53 -7.23
N ASP A 71 -28.61 -10.07 -6.89
CA ASP A 71 -28.43 -11.24 -6.03
C ASP A 71 -28.47 -10.91 -4.53
N GLY A 72 -28.64 -9.62 -4.16
CA GLY A 72 -28.73 -9.14 -2.79
C GLY A 72 -27.40 -8.73 -2.17
N GLU A 73 -26.27 -8.87 -2.88
CA GLU A 73 -24.96 -8.44 -2.39
C GLU A 73 -24.89 -6.91 -2.35
N TYR A 74 -24.48 -6.36 -1.19
CA TYR A 74 -24.24 -4.93 -1.01
C TYR A 74 -22.81 -4.57 -1.41
N ILE A 75 -22.65 -3.61 -2.31
CA ILE A 75 -21.37 -3.10 -2.78
C ILE A 75 -21.22 -1.65 -2.31
N ASP A 76 -20.16 -1.38 -1.58
CA ASP A 76 -19.74 -0.03 -1.18
C ASP A 76 -18.55 0.40 -2.04
N LEU A 77 -18.71 1.54 -2.71
CA LEU A 77 -17.67 2.18 -3.54
C LEU A 77 -17.29 3.56 -2.99
N SER A 78 -17.49 3.76 -1.70
CA SER A 78 -17.09 4.99 -1.04
C SER A 78 -15.57 5.15 -1.03
N ALA A 79 -15.11 6.41 -0.92
CA ALA A 79 -13.68 6.66 -0.73
C ALA A 79 -13.15 5.92 0.52
N GLU A 80 -12.00 5.31 0.37
CA GLU A 80 -11.28 4.71 1.50
C GLU A 80 -10.54 5.79 2.29
N VAL A 81 -10.53 5.65 3.61
CA VAL A 81 -9.77 6.53 4.50
C VAL A 81 -8.81 5.68 5.32
N ALA A 82 -7.52 5.98 5.22
CA ALA A 82 -6.49 5.25 5.92
C ALA A 82 -5.63 6.14 6.81
N LEU A 83 -5.37 5.69 8.03
CA LEU A 83 -4.42 6.32 8.93
C LEU A 83 -2.99 5.99 8.50
N LEU A 84 -2.19 7.01 8.16
CA LEU A 84 -0.79 6.86 7.78
C LEU A 84 0.15 6.88 9.00
N THR A 85 -0.13 7.73 9.96
CA THR A 85 0.71 7.90 11.16
C THR A 85 0.65 6.68 12.07
N ARG A 86 1.81 6.28 12.59
CA ARG A 86 1.95 5.32 13.69
C ARG A 86 2.93 5.87 14.72
N ASN A 87 2.83 5.40 15.96
CA ASN A 87 3.75 5.83 17.03
C ASN A 87 5.15 5.22 16.93
N VAL A 88 5.30 4.13 16.18
CA VAL A 88 6.61 3.56 15.83
C VAL A 88 6.84 3.81 14.35
N LYS A 89 7.84 4.62 14.05
CA LYS A 89 8.18 5.01 12.68
C LYS A 89 9.57 4.49 12.30
N ILE A 90 9.63 3.72 11.21
CA ILE A 90 10.84 3.24 10.57
C ILE A 90 10.97 4.02 9.27
N GLN A 91 12.04 4.83 9.14
CA GLN A 91 12.11 5.74 8.00
C GLN A 91 13.52 5.89 7.44
N GLY A 92 13.59 6.18 6.14
CA GLY A 92 14.76 6.77 5.54
C GLY A 92 15.00 8.20 6.05
N ASP A 93 16.22 8.67 5.99
CA ASP A 93 16.55 10.05 6.32
C ASP A 93 16.06 11.06 5.25
N GLU A 94 16.34 12.34 5.44
CA GLU A 94 15.89 13.40 4.53
C GLU A 94 16.52 13.29 3.14
N THR A 95 17.72 12.70 3.02
CA THR A 95 18.40 12.52 1.74
C THR A 95 17.83 11.36 0.92
N SER A 96 17.06 10.49 1.55
CA SER A 96 16.43 9.34 0.88
C SER A 96 15.53 9.75 -0.28
N GLU A 97 14.85 10.89 -0.20
CA GLU A 97 14.00 11.40 -1.28
C GLU A 97 14.85 11.88 -2.49
N GLU A 98 15.98 12.53 -2.24
CA GLU A 98 16.87 13.01 -3.30
C GLU A 98 17.45 11.86 -4.13
N TYR A 99 17.80 10.76 -3.47
CA TYR A 99 18.43 9.62 -4.12
C TYR A 99 17.48 8.45 -4.41
N SER A 100 16.21 8.55 -4.03
CA SER A 100 15.24 7.43 -4.06
C SER A 100 15.81 6.19 -3.37
N TRP A 101 16.46 6.40 -2.21
CA TRP A 101 17.25 5.39 -1.53
C TRP A 101 17.05 5.42 -0.02
N GLY A 102 16.10 4.61 0.46
CA GLY A 102 15.81 4.45 1.88
C GLY A 102 16.35 3.15 2.46
N GLY A 103 15.95 2.86 3.69
CA GLY A 103 16.22 1.59 4.33
C GLY A 103 15.36 0.44 3.79
N HIS A 104 15.70 -0.79 4.17
CA HIS A 104 14.86 -1.96 3.92
C HIS A 104 14.88 -2.91 5.11
N THR A 105 13.87 -3.76 5.23
CA THR A 105 13.85 -4.82 6.24
C THR A 105 13.56 -6.16 5.59
N MET A 106 14.22 -7.22 6.08
CA MET A 106 14.12 -8.54 5.49
C MET A 106 14.21 -9.64 6.55
N VAL A 107 13.43 -10.69 6.38
CA VAL A 107 13.63 -11.96 7.07
C VAL A 107 13.99 -13.04 6.06
N ALA A 108 14.96 -13.88 6.39
CA ALA A 108 15.40 -14.96 5.51
C ALA A 108 15.71 -16.25 6.30
N PHE A 109 15.74 -17.38 5.60
CA PHE A 109 16.28 -18.68 6.06
C PHE A 109 15.77 -19.14 7.44
N GLY A 110 14.47 -19.10 7.67
CA GLY A 110 13.86 -19.59 8.90
C GLY A 110 13.87 -18.59 10.07
N GLY A 111 14.25 -17.36 9.82
CA GLY A 111 14.02 -16.26 10.76
C GLY A 111 12.54 -16.00 11.00
N VAL A 112 12.21 -15.32 12.08
CA VAL A 112 10.85 -14.91 12.42
C VAL A 112 10.73 -13.40 12.33
N TYR A 113 9.77 -12.92 11.53
CA TYR A 113 9.51 -11.50 11.37
C TYR A 113 8.03 -11.21 11.67
N ARG A 114 7.81 -10.43 12.70
CA ARG A 114 6.48 -10.05 13.17
C ARG A 114 6.45 -8.54 13.32
N ILE A 115 5.77 -7.87 12.41
CA ILE A 115 5.65 -6.42 12.41
C ILE A 115 4.18 -6.03 12.39
N GLU A 116 3.80 -5.15 13.30
CA GLU A 116 2.42 -4.73 13.50
C GLU A 116 2.35 -3.28 13.96
N ASN A 117 1.41 -2.51 13.40
CA ASN A 117 1.15 -1.12 13.78
C ASN A 117 2.38 -0.19 13.68
N ALA A 118 3.26 -0.42 12.73
CA ALA A 118 4.40 0.44 12.44
C ALA A 118 4.17 1.28 11.17
N GLU A 119 4.79 2.44 11.12
CA GLU A 119 4.87 3.28 9.94
C GLU A 119 6.23 3.08 9.26
N PHE A 120 6.21 2.78 7.96
CA PHE A 120 7.37 2.73 7.10
C PHE A 120 7.30 3.91 6.14
N PHE A 121 8.23 4.83 6.26
CA PHE A 121 8.25 6.08 5.51
C PHE A 121 9.59 6.27 4.81
N ARG A 122 9.57 6.61 3.53
CA ARG A 122 10.79 6.78 2.72
C ARG A 122 11.72 5.57 2.79
N MET A 123 11.13 4.39 2.69
CA MET A 123 11.86 3.13 2.71
C MET A 123 11.98 2.55 1.29
N GLY A 124 12.79 1.49 1.16
CA GLY A 124 13.09 0.85 -0.11
C GLY A 124 14.22 1.54 -0.88
N GLN A 125 14.76 0.85 -1.87
CA GLN A 125 15.86 1.33 -2.72
C GLN A 125 15.47 1.14 -4.18
N GLN A 126 15.29 2.25 -4.88
CA GLN A 126 14.79 2.24 -6.26
C GLN A 126 15.76 1.52 -7.19
N GLY A 127 15.21 0.63 -8.01
CA GLY A 127 16.02 -0.15 -8.97
C GLY A 127 16.81 -1.31 -8.36
N GLU A 128 16.78 -1.49 -7.03
CA GLU A 128 17.52 -2.57 -6.36
C GLU A 128 16.59 -3.71 -5.95
N LEU A 129 16.85 -4.88 -6.51
CA LEU A 129 16.08 -6.09 -6.20
C LEU A 129 16.25 -6.47 -4.73
N SER A 130 15.19 -6.91 -4.10
CA SER A 130 15.13 -7.34 -2.69
C SER A 130 15.27 -6.23 -1.63
N ARG A 131 15.37 -4.97 -2.02
CA ARG A 131 15.50 -3.82 -1.11
C ARG A 131 14.16 -3.15 -0.84
N TYR A 132 13.25 -3.88 -0.20
CA TYR A 132 11.87 -3.46 0.06
C TYR A 132 11.64 -3.08 1.52
N PRO A 133 10.68 -2.19 1.85
CA PRO A 133 10.29 -1.91 3.23
C PRO A 133 10.06 -3.17 4.07
N ILE A 134 9.24 -4.11 3.60
CA ILE A 134 8.96 -5.38 4.28
C ILE A 134 9.17 -6.53 3.29
N HIS A 135 10.12 -7.43 3.60
CA HIS A 135 10.46 -8.55 2.72
C HIS A 135 10.53 -9.88 3.47
N PHE A 136 9.63 -10.79 3.12
CA PHE A 136 9.70 -12.20 3.51
C PHE A 136 10.47 -12.95 2.43
N HIS A 137 11.74 -13.30 2.70
CA HIS A 137 12.68 -13.79 1.69
C HIS A 137 13.16 -15.21 1.98
N VAL A 138 12.82 -16.16 1.08
CA VAL A 138 13.29 -17.55 1.09
C VAL A 138 13.14 -18.23 2.46
N SER A 139 12.05 -17.94 3.16
CA SER A 139 11.76 -18.54 4.47
C SER A 139 10.94 -19.81 4.37
N GLN A 140 10.47 -20.18 3.15
CA GLN A 140 9.70 -21.39 2.91
C GLN A 140 8.55 -21.52 3.94
N HIS A 141 8.37 -22.72 4.55
CA HIS A 141 7.29 -22.97 5.51
C HIS A 141 7.45 -22.25 6.87
N TYR A 142 8.60 -21.61 7.13
CA TYR A 142 8.79 -20.78 8.33
C TYR A 142 7.96 -19.48 8.30
N GLY A 143 7.47 -19.08 7.14
CA GLY A 143 6.53 -17.96 7.01
C GLY A 143 5.31 -18.08 7.93
N LYS A 144 4.91 -19.30 8.35
CA LYS A 144 3.82 -19.54 9.33
C LYS A 144 4.03 -18.83 10.69
N HIS A 145 5.24 -18.39 10.97
CA HIS A 145 5.58 -17.65 12.18
C HIS A 145 5.71 -16.14 11.92
N CYS A 146 5.56 -15.71 10.66
CA CYS A 146 5.78 -14.36 10.19
C CYS A 146 4.47 -13.66 9.85
N TYR A 147 4.43 -12.36 10.08
CA TYR A 147 3.32 -11.53 9.64
C TYR A 147 3.71 -10.06 9.47
N ALA A 148 2.95 -9.36 8.62
CA ALA A 148 2.89 -7.91 8.55
C ALA A 148 1.42 -7.49 8.73
N LYS A 149 1.09 -6.78 9.82
CA LYS A 149 -0.29 -6.41 10.13
C LYS A 149 -0.45 -4.95 10.49
N TYR A 150 -1.47 -4.32 9.92
CA TYR A 150 -1.90 -2.96 10.26
C TYR A 150 -0.81 -1.89 10.16
N ASN A 151 0.21 -2.14 9.31
CA ASN A 151 1.27 -1.18 9.06
C ASN A 151 0.82 -0.16 8.02
N SER A 152 1.41 1.03 8.08
CA SER A 152 1.34 2.04 7.05
C SER A 152 2.69 2.08 6.33
N ILE A 153 2.71 1.85 5.04
CA ILE A 153 3.90 1.90 4.19
C ILE A 153 3.64 2.96 3.13
N HIS A 154 4.39 4.06 3.17
CA HIS A 154 4.11 5.14 2.22
C HIS A 154 5.35 5.92 1.79
N HIS A 155 5.25 6.57 0.62
CA HIS A 155 6.37 7.27 -0.02
C HIS A 155 7.59 6.36 -0.12
N SER A 156 7.35 5.11 -0.55
CA SER A 156 8.41 4.11 -0.65
C SER A 156 9.01 4.10 -2.06
N PHE A 157 10.33 4.02 -2.13
CA PHE A 157 11.08 3.95 -3.38
C PHE A 157 11.12 2.54 -3.97
N GLN A 158 10.42 1.60 -3.33
CA GLN A 158 10.31 0.22 -3.78
C GLN A 158 9.09 -0.44 -3.12
N ARG A 159 8.67 -1.62 -3.63
CA ARG A 159 7.50 -2.42 -3.22
C ARG A 159 7.23 -2.37 -1.73
N ALA A 160 5.97 -2.25 -1.33
CA ALA A 160 5.62 -2.14 0.09
C ALA A 160 5.89 -3.44 0.86
N VAL A 161 5.30 -4.55 0.40
CA VAL A 161 5.45 -5.88 0.99
C VAL A 161 5.76 -6.89 -0.11
N ALA A 162 6.87 -7.59 0.00
CA ALA A 162 7.23 -8.66 -0.91
C ALA A 162 7.29 -10.02 -0.20
N ILE A 163 6.71 -11.04 -0.83
CA ILE A 163 6.73 -12.43 -0.40
C ILE A 163 7.45 -13.22 -1.49
N HIS A 164 8.67 -13.64 -1.19
CA HIS A 164 9.53 -14.36 -2.11
C HIS A 164 9.90 -15.75 -1.55
N SER A 165 9.55 -16.80 -2.26
CA SER A 165 9.82 -18.20 -1.87
C SER A 165 9.48 -18.48 -0.39
N THR A 166 8.34 -17.93 0.07
CA THR A 166 7.89 -18.03 1.46
C THR A 166 6.41 -18.38 1.49
N ASP A 167 6.06 -19.39 2.28
CA ASP A 167 4.71 -19.92 2.43
C ASP A 167 4.12 -19.53 3.79
N TYR A 168 2.78 -19.50 3.89
CA TYR A 168 2.00 -19.36 5.14
C TYR A 168 2.15 -18.01 5.85
N THR A 169 2.62 -16.94 5.22
CA THR A 169 2.66 -15.62 5.84
C THR A 169 1.26 -15.01 5.96
N LEU A 170 1.10 -14.11 6.92
CA LEU A 170 -0.09 -13.27 7.04
C LEU A 170 0.26 -11.81 6.77
N THR A 171 -0.33 -11.24 5.73
CA THR A 171 -0.26 -9.82 5.39
C THR A 171 -1.67 -9.24 5.51
N LYS A 172 -1.96 -8.50 6.60
CA LYS A 172 -3.32 -8.12 6.95
C LYS A 172 -3.46 -6.65 7.34
N GLY A 173 -4.44 -5.97 6.73
CA GLY A 173 -4.86 -4.63 7.13
C GLY A 173 -3.76 -3.57 6.93
N ASN A 174 -2.79 -3.82 6.05
CA ASN A 174 -1.74 -2.85 5.77
C ASN A 174 -2.20 -1.83 4.73
N VAL A 175 -1.65 -0.64 4.81
CA VAL A 175 -1.85 0.43 3.85
C VAL A 175 -0.55 0.62 3.07
N GLY A 176 -0.62 0.51 1.74
CA GLY A 176 0.44 0.93 0.81
C GLY A 176 -0.02 2.20 0.11
N PHE A 177 0.72 3.29 0.23
CA PHE A 177 0.38 4.57 -0.40
C PHE A 177 1.62 5.21 -1.03
N ASP A 178 1.50 5.60 -2.29
CA ASP A 178 2.58 6.26 -3.02
C ASP A 178 3.86 5.38 -3.03
N ILE A 179 3.76 4.26 -3.72
CA ILE A 179 4.76 3.19 -3.75
C ILE A 179 5.31 3.03 -5.17
N VAL A 180 6.63 3.03 -5.32
CA VAL A 180 7.28 2.72 -6.58
C VAL A 180 7.27 1.20 -6.83
N GLY A 181 6.73 0.77 -7.97
CA GLY A 181 6.55 -0.64 -8.32
C GLY A 181 5.29 -1.26 -7.71
N HIS A 182 5.18 -2.58 -7.77
CA HIS A 182 4.04 -3.31 -7.19
C HIS A 182 3.99 -3.15 -5.67
N MET A 183 2.81 -2.94 -5.09
CA MET A 183 2.73 -2.72 -3.65
C MET A 183 2.79 -4.02 -2.84
N PHE A 184 1.80 -4.90 -3.01
CA PHE A 184 1.75 -6.21 -2.36
C PHE A 184 2.09 -7.28 -3.40
N PHE A 185 3.27 -7.85 -3.26
CA PHE A 185 3.93 -8.61 -4.31
C PHE A 185 4.26 -10.04 -3.89
N VAL A 186 3.73 -11.04 -4.62
CA VAL A 186 4.05 -12.47 -4.43
C VAL A 186 4.81 -12.95 -5.66
N GLU A 187 6.12 -13.21 -5.50
CA GLU A 187 7.12 -13.03 -6.55
C GLU A 187 7.29 -14.20 -7.54
N THR A 188 7.50 -15.45 -7.05
CA THR A 188 8.11 -16.50 -7.91
C THR A 188 7.14 -17.50 -8.51
N GLY A 189 5.86 -17.47 -8.13
CA GLY A 189 4.86 -18.44 -8.58
C GLY A 189 4.85 -19.78 -7.81
N MET A 190 5.75 -19.95 -6.85
CA MET A 190 5.81 -21.16 -6.02
C MET A 190 5.24 -20.96 -4.62
N GLU A 191 5.03 -19.71 -4.21
CA GLU A 191 4.50 -19.34 -2.90
C GLU A 191 3.06 -19.82 -2.74
N ARG A 192 2.74 -20.37 -1.57
CA ARG A 192 1.43 -20.94 -1.31
C ARG A 192 0.99 -20.75 0.14
N PHE A 193 -0.32 -20.77 0.31
CA PHE A 193 -0.97 -20.67 1.61
C PHE A 193 -0.68 -19.35 2.34
N ASN A 194 -0.17 -18.33 1.65
CA ASN A 194 -0.10 -16.98 2.19
C ASN A 194 -1.50 -16.37 2.22
N VAL A 195 -1.77 -15.54 3.20
CA VAL A 195 -3.04 -14.84 3.35
C VAL A 195 -2.77 -13.34 3.24
N LEU A 196 -3.37 -12.72 2.23
CA LEU A 196 -3.40 -11.27 2.07
C LEU A 196 -4.84 -10.81 2.26
N GLU A 197 -5.12 -10.12 3.36
CA GLU A 197 -6.48 -9.82 3.81
C GLU A 197 -6.63 -8.37 4.25
N GLY A 198 -7.64 -7.68 3.70
CA GLY A 198 -8.02 -6.34 4.13
C GLY A 198 -6.94 -5.29 3.92
N ASN A 199 -6.03 -5.48 2.96
CA ASN A 199 -5.00 -4.49 2.66
C ASN A 199 -5.51 -3.45 1.67
N LEU A 200 -5.01 -2.22 1.78
CA LEU A 200 -5.31 -1.12 0.88
C LEU A 200 -4.04 -0.71 0.13
N GLY A 201 -4.11 -0.70 -1.20
CA GLY A 201 -3.03 -0.25 -2.08
C GLY A 201 -3.48 0.96 -2.90
N VAL A 202 -2.81 2.11 -2.77
CA VAL A 202 -3.18 3.37 -3.40
C VAL A 202 -1.98 4.05 -4.05
N GLY A 203 -2.11 4.40 -5.34
CA GLY A 203 -1.08 5.15 -6.05
C GLY A 203 0.20 4.34 -6.32
N ALA A 204 0.11 3.27 -7.10
CA ALA A 204 1.28 2.51 -7.57
C ALA A 204 2.02 3.30 -8.65
N ILE A 205 3.31 3.57 -8.45
CA ILE A 205 4.14 4.41 -9.32
C ILE A 205 4.99 3.53 -10.24
N PRO A 206 4.97 3.75 -11.56
CA PRO A 206 5.81 3.01 -12.49
C PRO A 206 7.31 3.16 -12.23
N LEU A 207 8.04 2.05 -12.26
CA LEU A 207 9.50 2.04 -12.32
C LEU A 207 9.94 1.79 -13.77
N LEU A 208 10.38 2.83 -14.44
CA LEU A 208 10.66 2.80 -15.89
C LEU A 208 11.96 2.10 -16.29
N SER A 209 12.82 1.76 -15.33
CA SER A 209 14.10 1.06 -15.61
C SER A 209 14.63 0.31 -14.39
N GLY A 210 15.39 -0.74 -14.63
CA GLY A 210 16.27 -1.35 -13.62
C GLY A 210 15.73 -2.51 -12.80
N MET A 211 14.50 -2.97 -13.05
CA MET A 211 13.90 -4.09 -12.32
C MET A 211 13.23 -5.09 -13.27
N LEU A 212 12.13 -5.69 -12.84
CA LEU A 212 11.33 -6.56 -13.69
C LEU A 212 10.52 -5.74 -14.69
N GLU A 213 10.28 -6.28 -15.88
CA GLU A 213 9.46 -5.64 -16.91
C GLU A 213 8.07 -5.27 -16.38
N SER A 214 7.49 -6.11 -15.53
CA SER A 214 6.20 -5.86 -14.89
C SER A 214 6.15 -4.63 -13.98
N ASP A 215 7.28 -4.12 -13.50
CA ASP A 215 7.33 -2.91 -12.69
C ASP A 215 7.07 -1.61 -13.47
N GLN A 216 7.04 -1.70 -14.81
CA GLN A 216 6.64 -0.58 -15.68
C GLN A 216 5.13 -0.34 -15.66
N GLU A 217 4.35 -1.38 -15.34
CA GLU A 217 2.89 -1.33 -15.19
C GLU A 217 2.52 -1.89 -13.80
N PRO A 218 2.84 -1.14 -12.72
CA PRO A 218 2.70 -1.66 -11.38
C PRO A 218 1.22 -1.78 -10.97
N ALA A 219 0.98 -2.66 -10.01
CA ALA A 219 -0.33 -2.91 -9.45
C ALA A 219 -0.32 -2.79 -7.93
N GLY A 220 -1.46 -2.43 -7.35
CA GLY A 220 -1.65 -2.51 -5.91
C GLY A 220 -1.40 -3.93 -5.38
N PHE A 221 -1.86 -4.94 -6.13
CA PHE A 221 -1.64 -6.36 -5.81
C PHE A 221 -1.16 -7.11 -7.05
N TRP A 222 -0.04 -7.82 -6.90
CA TRP A 222 0.53 -8.62 -7.98
C TRP A 222 0.95 -10.01 -7.49
N THR A 223 0.70 -11.02 -8.30
CA THR A 223 1.10 -12.40 -7.99
C THR A 223 1.35 -13.23 -9.23
N ALA A 224 2.41 -14.02 -9.21
CA ALA A 224 2.61 -15.15 -10.11
C ALA A 224 2.10 -16.47 -9.50
N ALA A 225 1.74 -16.50 -8.21
CA ALA A 225 1.39 -17.70 -7.45
C ALA A 225 -0.12 -17.80 -7.20
N MET A 226 -0.74 -18.87 -7.67
CA MET A 226 -2.19 -19.08 -7.62
C MET A 226 -2.70 -19.63 -6.26
N ASN A 227 -1.84 -20.25 -5.46
CA ASN A 227 -2.24 -21.01 -4.25
C ASN A 227 -2.19 -20.17 -2.98
N ASN A 228 -2.64 -18.92 -3.06
CA ASN A 228 -2.70 -17.99 -1.93
C ASN A 228 -4.13 -17.48 -1.74
N VAL A 229 -4.43 -16.98 -0.56
CA VAL A 229 -5.74 -16.43 -0.21
C VAL A 229 -5.69 -14.91 -0.31
N TRP A 230 -6.56 -14.35 -1.14
CA TRP A 230 -6.74 -12.93 -1.34
C TRP A 230 -8.19 -12.59 -1.01
N ARG A 231 -8.41 -11.77 0.00
CA ARG A 231 -9.77 -11.38 0.36
C ARG A 231 -9.82 -9.98 0.96
N ASP A 232 -10.91 -9.28 0.70
CA ASP A 232 -11.22 -7.97 1.28
C ASP A 232 -10.11 -6.92 1.05
N ASN A 233 -9.31 -7.08 -0.03
CA ASN A 233 -8.29 -6.11 -0.40
C ASN A 233 -8.85 -5.09 -1.37
N VAL A 234 -8.38 -3.85 -1.27
CA VAL A 234 -8.79 -2.74 -2.13
C VAL A 234 -7.57 -2.14 -2.81
N ALA A 235 -7.66 -1.93 -4.12
CA ALA A 235 -6.67 -1.19 -4.90
C ALA A 235 -7.32 0.04 -5.52
N VAL A 236 -6.67 1.19 -5.36
CA VAL A 236 -7.08 2.47 -5.94
C VAL A 236 -5.89 3.10 -6.66
N THR A 237 -6.14 3.65 -7.83
CA THR A 237 -5.13 4.33 -8.65
C THR A 237 -5.21 5.84 -8.51
#